data_2a4f6bd0c1ee6f41917bf375621fe323
#
_entry.id   2a4f6bd0c1ee6f41917bf375621fe323
#
_cell.length_a   1.000
_cell.length_b   1.000
_cell.length_c   1.000
_cell.angle_alpha   90.00
_cell.angle_beta   90.00
_cell.angle_gamma   90.00
#
_symmetry.space_group_name_H-M   'P 1'
#
loop_
_entity.id
_entity.type
_entity.pdbx_description
1 polymer ?
#
loop_
_entity_poly.entity_id
_entity_poly.type
_entity_poly.pdbx_seq_one_letter_code
_entity_poly.pdbx_strand_id
1 'polypeptide(L)'
;MTDNEEYFKSKGFQKLLKQYEASVKCGQPIYMDADDLADIADYYQYNGKMADADAAINLALEYNPDAVGPLLYKAREALSRHDFDNARAYAERMEAVDHLEALYFEGEILIAEEKVEEADELFREQMKEMESDELMDYVYDVASLFFDYNCFNKAFEWVARSQGDDSDDFKELMARTLFGLGKYKDSERIFNELIDHDPYSTRYWIALASAQFMNEDYQSAITSSEYAIAIDPNDPDSVLSKANSLYNLENYESALTYYQRYSQILEDDEFGYLHQGTCLVNLGRFEEAAKVLQQAEKLANGDSPYMTEIYQELSFTFSELHDPDRAVSYIDKTKDLDCDHVNMEIIRGHILLANKRSQEAEEAFKNALKLCNNAPHAILRIIVSLYDNHYVYPAYLLLKPFLKHAKADWKDGYSYMALCCMDLHKKKEFLQYVKLGSEKNPKEARLVLGFLFPEGMKPSEYYDYLIEKFKHR
;
A
#
# COMPACT_ATOMS: atom_id res chain seq x y z
N MET A 1 10.82 7.72 12.13
CA MET A 1 11.36 6.89 13.22
C MET A 1 10.25 6.72 14.23
N THR A 2 9.94 5.51 14.65
CA THR A 2 8.97 5.28 15.72
C THR A 2 9.59 5.72 17.04
N ASP A 3 8.79 6.19 18.00
CA ASP A 3 9.27 6.61 19.34
C ASP A 3 10.10 5.49 20.01
N ASN A 4 9.80 4.24 19.74
CA ASN A 4 10.56 3.07 20.18
C ASN A 4 12.01 3.03 19.64
N GLU A 5 12.24 3.44 18.41
CA GLU A 5 13.59 3.41 17.80
C GLU A 5 14.53 4.44 18.46
N GLU A 6 13.99 5.60 18.82
CA GLU A 6 14.73 6.64 19.55
C GLU A 6 15.03 6.21 20.99
N TYR A 7 14.04 5.59 21.65
CA TYR A 7 14.21 5.00 22.98
C TYR A 7 15.31 3.92 22.98
N PHE A 8 15.28 2.97 22.03
CA PHE A 8 16.29 1.91 21.92
C PHE A 8 17.70 2.42 21.64
N LYS A 9 17.85 3.60 21.02
CA LYS A 9 19.13 4.28 20.81
C LYS A 9 19.60 5.08 22.04
N SER A 10 18.76 5.28 23.04
CA SER A 10 19.07 6.05 24.24
C SER A 10 20.24 5.42 25.02
N LYS A 11 21.05 6.29 25.66
CA LYS A 11 22.16 5.83 26.51
C LYS A 11 21.69 5.00 27.70
N GLY A 12 20.49 5.27 28.21
CA GLY A 12 19.86 4.54 29.30
C GLY A 12 19.60 3.09 28.91
N PHE A 13 18.79 2.89 27.86
CA PHE A 13 18.43 1.58 27.36
C PHE A 13 19.66 0.76 26.93
N GLN A 14 20.59 1.35 26.19
CA GLN A 14 21.82 0.68 25.75
C GLN A 14 22.70 0.20 26.92
N LYS A 15 22.62 0.86 28.07
CA LYS A 15 23.31 0.40 29.28
C LYS A 15 22.61 -0.83 29.88
N LEU A 16 21.28 -0.81 29.95
CA LEU A 16 20.47 -1.95 30.42
C LEU A 16 20.69 -3.18 29.55
N LEU A 17 20.58 -3.02 28.23
CA LEU A 17 20.81 -4.09 27.26
C LEU A 17 22.20 -4.73 27.43
N LYS A 18 23.27 -3.92 27.53
CA LYS A 18 24.63 -4.43 27.75
C LYS A 18 24.78 -5.18 29.07
N GLN A 19 24.11 -4.76 30.13
CA GLN A 19 24.12 -5.47 31.42
C GLN A 19 23.43 -6.83 31.30
N TYR A 20 22.28 -6.88 30.62
CA TYR A 20 21.56 -8.12 30.36
C TYR A 20 22.39 -9.09 29.53
N GLU A 21 22.90 -8.66 28.38
CA GLU A 21 23.72 -9.51 27.49
C GLU A 21 25.00 -10.04 28.17
N ALA A 22 25.64 -9.20 28.99
CA ALA A 22 26.82 -9.64 29.74
C ALA A 22 26.48 -10.74 30.77
N SER A 23 25.34 -10.61 31.44
CA SER A 23 24.84 -11.60 32.39
C SER A 23 24.52 -12.94 31.71
N VAL A 24 23.73 -12.89 30.62
CA VAL A 24 23.39 -14.08 29.82
C VAL A 24 24.65 -14.77 29.30
N LYS A 25 25.62 -14.02 28.78
CA LYS A 25 26.88 -14.54 28.27
C LYS A 25 27.76 -15.19 29.34
N CYS A 26 27.75 -14.67 30.56
CA CYS A 26 28.54 -15.17 31.68
C CYS A 26 27.81 -16.25 32.49
N GLY A 27 26.54 -16.52 32.22
CA GLY A 27 25.68 -17.43 33.00
C GLY A 27 25.52 -17.00 34.45
N GLN A 28 25.59 -15.69 34.74
CA GLN A 28 25.41 -15.14 36.06
C GLN A 28 23.98 -14.62 36.25
N PRO A 29 23.35 -14.83 37.40
CA PRO A 29 22.03 -14.26 37.66
C PRO A 29 22.12 -12.73 37.61
N ILE A 30 21.20 -12.09 36.87
CA ILE A 30 21.05 -10.66 36.86
C ILE A 30 19.81 -10.28 37.68
N TYR A 31 19.95 -9.26 38.49
CA TYR A 31 18.81 -8.64 39.16
C TYR A 31 18.46 -7.37 38.38
N MET A 32 17.37 -7.44 37.63
CA MET A 32 16.87 -6.35 36.78
C MET A 32 15.36 -6.24 37.00
N ASP A 33 14.82 -5.04 36.83
CA ASP A 33 13.38 -4.81 36.95
C ASP A 33 12.64 -5.62 35.84
N ALA A 34 11.43 -6.04 36.14
CA ALA A 34 10.63 -6.81 35.20
C ALA A 34 10.23 -6.00 33.97
N ASP A 35 9.97 -4.71 34.14
CA ASP A 35 9.64 -3.81 33.03
C ASP A 35 10.88 -3.51 32.17
N ASP A 36 12.07 -3.33 32.77
CA ASP A 36 13.33 -3.24 32.02
C ASP A 36 13.58 -4.48 31.15
N LEU A 37 13.22 -5.68 31.65
CA LEU A 37 13.32 -6.94 30.90
C LEU A 37 12.27 -7.04 29.79
N ALA A 38 11.08 -6.46 29.98
CA ALA A 38 10.07 -6.33 28.93
C ALA A 38 10.55 -5.42 27.80
N ASP A 39 11.12 -4.25 28.11
CA ASP A 39 11.72 -3.34 27.14
C ASP A 39 12.84 -4.02 26.31
N ILE A 40 13.65 -4.87 26.97
CA ILE A 40 14.70 -5.63 26.30
C ILE A 40 14.08 -6.69 25.37
N ALA A 41 12.96 -7.31 25.76
CA ALA A 41 12.26 -8.26 24.90
C ALA A 41 11.66 -7.56 23.67
N ASP A 42 11.05 -6.40 23.83
CA ASP A 42 10.54 -5.58 22.71
C ASP A 42 11.67 -5.19 21.73
N TYR A 43 12.83 -4.84 22.24
CA TYR A 43 14.01 -4.60 21.40
C TYR A 43 14.45 -5.85 20.62
N TYR A 44 14.47 -7.02 21.26
CA TYR A 44 14.82 -8.25 20.56
C TYR A 44 13.76 -8.65 19.54
N GLN A 45 12.49 -8.46 19.84
CA GLN A 45 11.39 -8.69 18.90
C GLN A 45 11.51 -7.76 17.69
N TYR A 46 11.75 -6.46 17.90
CA TYR A 46 11.98 -5.48 16.84
C TYR A 46 13.14 -5.88 15.91
N ASN A 47 14.19 -6.51 16.46
CA ASN A 47 15.33 -7.03 15.69
C ASN A 47 15.15 -8.48 15.20
N GLY A 48 13.95 -9.05 15.25
CA GLY A 48 13.64 -10.40 14.77
C GLY A 48 14.22 -11.55 15.61
N LYS A 49 14.69 -11.26 16.83
CA LYS A 49 15.32 -12.24 17.74
C LYS A 49 14.31 -12.80 18.75
N MET A 50 13.27 -13.47 18.25
CA MET A 50 12.14 -13.95 19.07
C MET A 50 12.57 -14.82 20.25
N ALA A 51 13.55 -15.74 20.07
CA ALA A 51 14.02 -16.60 21.15
C ALA A 51 14.69 -15.84 22.30
N ASP A 52 15.41 -14.75 21.99
CA ASP A 52 16.04 -13.90 23.00
C ASP A 52 14.98 -13.04 23.72
N ALA A 53 13.96 -12.60 23.00
CA ALA A 53 12.80 -11.91 23.57
C ALA A 53 12.07 -12.79 24.57
N ASP A 54 11.71 -14.01 24.16
CA ASP A 54 11.07 -15.00 25.05
C ASP A 54 11.91 -15.31 26.31
N ALA A 55 13.22 -15.39 26.18
CA ALA A 55 14.10 -15.64 27.32
C ALA A 55 14.06 -14.47 28.32
N ALA A 56 14.04 -13.21 27.85
CA ALA A 56 13.95 -12.04 28.69
C ALA A 56 12.60 -11.98 29.44
N ILE A 57 11.49 -12.22 28.73
CA ILE A 57 10.14 -12.21 29.32
C ILE A 57 9.98 -13.34 30.35
N ASN A 58 10.46 -14.55 30.05
CA ASN A 58 10.37 -15.66 30.99
C ASN A 58 11.17 -15.37 32.27
N LEU A 59 12.34 -14.73 32.16
CA LEU A 59 13.10 -14.29 33.30
C LEU A 59 12.38 -13.22 34.13
N ALA A 60 11.73 -12.25 33.46
CA ALA A 60 10.94 -11.22 34.10
C ALA A 60 9.79 -11.82 34.93
N LEU A 61 9.04 -12.76 34.37
CA LEU A 61 7.94 -13.46 35.00
C LEU A 61 8.39 -14.44 36.11
N GLU A 62 9.63 -14.95 36.04
CA GLU A 62 10.22 -15.73 37.14
C GLU A 62 10.49 -14.84 38.36
N TYR A 63 10.94 -13.61 38.14
CA TYR A 63 11.23 -12.66 39.22
C TYR A 63 9.97 -11.98 39.76
N ASN A 64 9.08 -11.57 38.88
CA ASN A 64 7.78 -10.98 39.24
C ASN A 64 6.68 -11.55 38.35
N PRO A 65 5.96 -12.60 38.82
CA PRO A 65 4.94 -13.27 38.01
C PRO A 65 3.77 -12.37 37.58
N ASP A 66 3.52 -11.30 38.33
CA ASP A 66 2.39 -10.40 38.11
C ASP A 66 2.82 -9.02 37.58
N ALA A 67 4.05 -8.90 37.05
CA ALA A 67 4.52 -7.67 36.40
C ALA A 67 3.71 -7.38 35.13
N VAL A 68 3.20 -6.16 35.00
CA VAL A 68 2.27 -5.77 33.91
C VAL A 68 2.95 -5.84 32.55
N GLY A 69 4.13 -5.26 32.35
CA GLY A 69 4.84 -5.26 31.08
C GLY A 69 5.07 -6.67 30.50
N PRO A 70 5.69 -7.61 31.25
CA PRO A 70 5.86 -8.99 30.78
C PRO A 70 4.54 -9.74 30.56
N LEU A 71 3.49 -9.48 31.36
CA LEU A 71 2.16 -10.06 31.13
C LEU A 71 1.55 -9.53 29.83
N LEU A 72 1.64 -8.23 29.59
CA LEU A 72 1.15 -7.59 28.37
C LEU A 72 1.86 -8.15 27.12
N TYR A 73 3.18 -8.34 27.19
CA TYR A 73 3.93 -8.99 26.12
C TYR A 73 3.37 -10.39 25.78
N LYS A 74 3.17 -11.24 26.80
CA LYS A 74 2.61 -12.58 26.61
C LYS A 74 1.16 -12.54 26.15
N ALA A 75 0.40 -11.58 26.60
CA ALA A 75 -0.97 -11.37 26.20
C ALA A 75 -1.07 -10.99 24.71
N ARG A 76 -0.23 -10.05 24.24
CA ARG A 76 -0.14 -9.67 22.82
C ARG A 76 0.41 -10.80 21.94
N GLU A 77 1.34 -11.61 22.45
CA GLU A 77 1.78 -12.83 21.77
C GLU A 77 0.62 -13.83 21.57
N ALA A 78 -0.21 -14.07 22.60
CA ALA A 78 -1.39 -14.90 22.50
C ALA A 78 -2.42 -14.31 21.52
N LEU A 79 -2.65 -13.00 21.58
CA LEU A 79 -3.56 -12.28 20.69
C LEU A 79 -3.15 -12.41 19.23
N SER A 80 -1.86 -12.28 18.92
CA SER A 80 -1.31 -12.42 17.56
C SER A 80 -1.52 -13.83 16.97
N ARG A 81 -1.66 -14.83 17.83
CA ARG A 81 -1.96 -16.23 17.46
C ARG A 81 -3.46 -16.53 17.45
N HIS A 82 -4.31 -15.53 17.69
CA HIS A 82 -5.76 -15.68 17.87
C HIS A 82 -6.13 -16.60 19.05
N ASP A 83 -5.27 -16.70 20.06
CA ASP A 83 -5.53 -17.45 21.30
C ASP A 83 -6.16 -16.51 22.34
N PHE A 84 -7.42 -16.19 22.11
CA PHE A 84 -8.17 -15.22 22.93
C PHE A 84 -8.36 -15.70 24.38
N ASP A 85 -8.45 -17.01 24.63
CA ASP A 85 -8.62 -17.55 25.99
C ASP A 85 -7.36 -17.27 26.83
N ASN A 86 -6.17 -17.54 26.32
CA ASN A 86 -4.92 -17.22 27.00
C ASN A 86 -4.67 -15.71 27.09
N ALA A 87 -5.03 -14.93 26.06
CA ALA A 87 -4.95 -13.48 26.11
C ALA A 87 -5.76 -12.91 27.27
N ARG A 88 -7.02 -13.35 27.46
CA ARG A 88 -7.87 -12.97 28.61
C ARG A 88 -7.31 -13.44 29.95
N ALA A 89 -6.76 -14.64 30.02
CA ALA A 89 -6.14 -15.12 31.25
C ALA A 89 -4.96 -14.26 31.72
N TYR A 90 -4.21 -13.66 30.78
CA TYR A 90 -3.17 -12.66 31.10
C TYR A 90 -3.80 -11.33 31.52
N ALA A 91 -4.84 -10.85 30.83
CA ALA A 91 -5.58 -9.64 31.20
C ALA A 91 -6.14 -9.70 32.63
N GLU A 92 -6.76 -10.81 33.02
CA GLU A 92 -7.27 -11.05 34.40
C GLU A 92 -6.16 -10.95 35.46
N ARG A 93 -4.94 -11.36 35.14
CA ARG A 93 -3.79 -11.22 36.04
C ARG A 93 -3.30 -9.78 36.16
N MET A 94 -3.33 -9.02 35.08
CA MET A 94 -2.98 -7.60 35.08
C MET A 94 -3.99 -6.75 35.84
N GLU A 95 -5.29 -7.09 35.80
CA GLU A 95 -6.39 -6.33 36.43
C GLU A 95 -6.17 -6.06 37.92
N ALA A 96 -5.51 -6.98 38.64
CA ALA A 96 -5.23 -6.83 40.07
C ALA A 96 -4.12 -5.82 40.35
N VAL A 97 -3.27 -5.49 39.38
CA VAL A 97 -2.11 -4.62 39.50
C VAL A 97 -2.35 -3.29 38.81
N ASP A 98 -2.88 -3.33 37.60
CA ASP A 98 -3.23 -2.16 36.78
C ASP A 98 -4.55 -2.44 36.05
N HIS A 99 -5.64 -1.94 36.63
CA HIS A 99 -6.99 -2.12 36.07
C HIS A 99 -7.15 -1.42 34.72
N LEU A 100 -6.52 -0.27 34.51
CA LEU A 100 -6.69 0.49 33.28
C LEU A 100 -5.97 -0.18 32.11
N GLU A 101 -4.73 -0.67 32.32
CA GLU A 101 -3.98 -1.41 31.29
C GLU A 101 -4.70 -2.71 30.92
N ALA A 102 -5.24 -3.43 31.91
CA ALA A 102 -6.05 -4.63 31.66
C ALA A 102 -7.30 -4.32 30.84
N LEU A 103 -7.95 -3.19 31.09
CA LEU A 103 -9.15 -2.75 30.38
C LEU A 103 -8.82 -2.36 28.92
N TYR A 104 -7.72 -1.66 28.68
CA TYR A 104 -7.26 -1.35 27.33
C TYR A 104 -7.01 -2.65 26.56
N PHE A 105 -6.34 -3.63 27.20
CA PHE A 105 -6.05 -4.89 26.55
C PHE A 105 -7.31 -5.75 26.30
N GLU A 106 -8.31 -5.73 27.19
CA GLU A 106 -9.61 -6.39 26.89
C GLU A 106 -10.30 -5.74 25.69
N GLY A 107 -10.18 -4.41 25.54
CA GLY A 107 -10.62 -3.70 24.35
C GLY A 107 -9.89 -4.16 23.08
N GLU A 108 -8.56 -4.36 23.15
CA GLU A 108 -7.77 -4.93 22.05
C GLU A 108 -8.27 -6.33 21.66
N ILE A 109 -8.55 -7.19 22.64
CA ILE A 109 -9.11 -8.54 22.40
C ILE A 109 -10.46 -8.45 21.69
N LEU A 110 -11.37 -7.59 22.18
CA LEU A 110 -12.70 -7.41 21.58
C LEU A 110 -12.60 -6.92 20.13
N ILE A 111 -11.71 -5.99 19.85
CA ILE A 111 -11.49 -5.49 18.47
C ILE A 111 -10.95 -6.62 17.59
N ALA A 112 -9.98 -7.41 18.07
CA ALA A 112 -9.42 -8.55 17.34
C ALA A 112 -10.42 -9.68 17.09
N GLU A 113 -11.43 -9.81 17.96
CA GLU A 113 -12.60 -10.70 17.77
C GLU A 113 -13.67 -10.09 16.82
N GLU A 114 -13.41 -8.96 16.19
CA GLU A 114 -14.38 -8.21 15.36
C GLU A 114 -15.59 -7.64 16.14
N LYS A 115 -15.50 -7.52 17.46
CA LYS A 115 -16.53 -7.00 18.37
C LYS A 115 -16.29 -5.53 18.71
N VAL A 116 -16.08 -4.71 17.69
CA VAL A 116 -15.70 -3.30 17.85
C VAL A 116 -16.70 -2.48 18.66
N GLU A 117 -18.00 -2.77 18.52
CA GLU A 117 -19.04 -2.07 19.28
C GLU A 117 -19.02 -2.43 20.78
N GLU A 118 -18.68 -3.68 21.12
CA GLU A 118 -18.53 -4.11 22.53
C GLU A 118 -17.32 -3.44 23.18
N ALA A 119 -16.21 -3.30 22.44
CA ALA A 119 -15.05 -2.53 22.89
C ALA A 119 -15.39 -1.06 23.14
N ASP A 120 -16.13 -0.41 22.23
CA ASP A 120 -16.58 0.96 22.39
C ASP A 120 -17.50 1.12 23.62
N GLU A 121 -18.40 0.18 23.87
CA GLU A 121 -19.25 0.18 25.07
C GLU A 121 -18.41 0.04 26.35
N LEU A 122 -17.45 -0.87 26.38
CA LEU A 122 -16.52 -1.07 27.50
C LEU A 122 -15.81 0.25 27.84
N PHE A 123 -15.21 0.89 26.86
CA PHE A 123 -14.51 2.16 27.08
C PHE A 123 -15.43 3.31 27.48
N ARG A 124 -16.66 3.35 26.96
CA ARG A 124 -17.65 4.37 27.36
C ARG A 124 -18.13 4.20 28.80
N GLU A 125 -18.25 2.98 29.28
CA GLU A 125 -18.61 2.74 30.70
C GLU A 125 -17.48 3.20 31.60
N GLN A 126 -16.24 2.85 31.33
CA GLN A 126 -15.08 3.30 32.10
C GLN A 126 -14.93 4.81 32.10
N MET A 127 -15.16 5.47 30.94
CA MET A 127 -15.07 6.92 30.82
C MET A 127 -15.98 7.67 31.82
N LYS A 128 -17.10 7.07 32.26
CA LYS A 128 -18.01 7.68 33.24
C LYS A 128 -17.43 7.70 34.65
N GLU A 129 -16.45 6.85 34.91
CA GLU A 129 -15.79 6.72 36.21
C GLU A 129 -14.47 7.48 36.30
N MET A 130 -13.98 8.03 35.14
CA MET A 130 -12.74 8.78 35.07
C MET A 130 -12.83 10.15 35.77
N GLU A 131 -11.77 10.53 36.46
CA GLU A 131 -11.64 11.89 37.00
C GLU A 131 -11.34 12.90 35.87
N SER A 132 -11.68 14.17 36.09
CA SER A 132 -11.65 15.19 35.04
C SER A 132 -10.24 15.53 34.54
N ASP A 133 -9.21 15.28 35.32
CA ASP A 133 -7.79 15.51 35.02
C ASP A 133 -7.17 14.33 34.22
N GLU A 134 -7.69 13.14 34.36
CA GLU A 134 -7.25 11.93 33.60
C GLU A 134 -8.08 11.70 32.34
N LEU A 135 -9.23 12.37 32.22
CA LEU A 135 -10.21 12.09 31.17
C LEU A 135 -9.65 12.31 29.76
N MET A 136 -8.83 13.34 29.54
CA MET A 136 -8.31 13.65 28.20
C MET A 136 -7.25 12.65 27.78
N ASP A 137 -6.37 12.24 28.68
CA ASP A 137 -5.38 11.19 28.41
C ASP A 137 -6.08 9.88 28.07
N TYR A 138 -7.11 9.50 28.86
CA TYR A 138 -7.93 8.32 28.56
C TYR A 138 -8.61 8.38 27.17
N VAL A 139 -9.18 9.52 26.81
CA VAL A 139 -9.83 9.71 25.50
C VAL A 139 -8.80 9.58 24.38
N TYR A 140 -7.58 10.10 24.58
CA TYR A 140 -6.49 9.99 23.62
C TYR A 140 -6.05 8.53 23.46
N ASP A 141 -5.84 7.81 24.56
CA ASP A 141 -5.40 6.42 24.55
C ASP A 141 -6.40 5.52 23.83
N VAL A 142 -7.70 5.65 24.17
CA VAL A 142 -8.77 4.88 23.49
C VAL A 142 -8.86 5.24 22.01
N ALA A 143 -8.73 6.51 21.65
CA ALA A 143 -8.75 6.93 20.25
C ALA A 143 -7.55 6.36 19.48
N SER A 144 -6.36 6.37 20.11
CA SER A 144 -5.13 5.81 19.54
C SER A 144 -5.25 4.30 19.35
N LEU A 145 -5.83 3.61 20.31
CA LEU A 145 -6.07 2.17 20.24
C LEU A 145 -6.99 1.82 19.06
N PHE A 146 -8.12 2.50 18.89
CA PHE A 146 -8.98 2.29 17.73
C PHE A 146 -8.27 2.65 16.41
N PHE A 147 -7.41 3.67 16.42
CA PHE A 147 -6.63 4.06 15.25
C PHE A 147 -5.64 2.95 14.85
N ASP A 148 -4.89 2.39 15.79
CA ASP A 148 -3.89 1.34 15.56
C ASP A 148 -4.51 0.06 14.98
N TYR A 149 -5.75 -0.23 15.35
CA TYR A 149 -6.54 -1.33 14.78
C TYR A 149 -7.32 -0.95 13.50
N ASN A 150 -7.01 0.19 12.88
CA ASN A 150 -7.70 0.70 11.67
C ASN A 150 -9.22 0.90 11.82
N CYS A 151 -9.72 0.97 13.06
CA CYS A 151 -11.12 1.30 13.37
C CYS A 151 -11.37 2.81 13.30
N PHE A 152 -11.02 3.43 12.16
CA PHE A 152 -10.95 4.89 12.00
C PHE A 152 -12.26 5.62 12.30
N ASN A 153 -13.43 5.00 12.09
CA ASN A 153 -14.71 5.62 12.47
C ASN A 153 -14.82 5.79 13.98
N LYS A 154 -14.41 4.78 14.76
CA LYS A 154 -14.41 4.84 16.23
C LYS A 154 -13.31 5.80 16.73
N ALA A 155 -12.11 5.70 16.17
CA ALA A 155 -11.04 6.65 16.48
C ALA A 155 -11.52 8.10 16.29
N PHE A 156 -12.19 8.41 15.17
CA PHE A 156 -12.75 9.73 14.92
C PHE A 156 -13.82 10.15 15.96
N GLU A 157 -14.71 9.24 16.33
CA GLU A 157 -15.72 9.51 17.37
C GLU A 157 -15.06 9.81 18.73
N TRP A 158 -13.98 9.12 19.05
CA TRP A 158 -13.25 9.32 20.31
C TRP A 158 -12.42 10.60 20.29
N VAL A 159 -11.64 10.86 19.27
CA VAL A 159 -10.89 12.13 19.15
C VAL A 159 -11.84 13.34 19.17
N ALA A 160 -13.03 13.24 18.58
CA ALA A 160 -14.02 14.31 18.61
C ALA A 160 -14.56 14.64 20.01
N ARG A 161 -14.28 13.80 21.04
CA ARG A 161 -14.61 14.10 22.45
C ARG A 161 -13.60 15.02 23.12
N SER A 162 -12.45 15.26 22.51
CA SER A 162 -11.41 16.19 23.03
C SER A 162 -11.85 17.66 23.07
N GLN A 163 -13.14 17.93 23.23
CA GLN A 163 -13.73 19.26 23.15
C GLN A 163 -12.98 20.29 24.03
N GLY A 164 -12.19 21.16 23.37
CA GLY A 164 -11.41 22.21 24.03
C GLY A 164 -9.93 21.90 24.24
N ASP A 165 -9.47 20.70 23.96
CA ASP A 165 -8.05 20.38 23.85
C ASP A 165 -7.57 20.71 22.43
N ASP A 166 -6.66 21.65 22.30
CA ASP A 166 -6.07 22.12 21.04
C ASP A 166 -4.59 21.70 20.95
N SER A 167 -4.22 20.65 21.68
CA SER A 167 -2.85 20.11 21.68
C SER A 167 -2.49 19.52 20.32
N ASP A 168 -1.21 19.55 20.02
CA ASP A 168 -0.69 19.01 18.75
C ASP A 168 -0.90 17.50 18.65
N ASP A 169 -0.89 16.76 19.78
CA ASP A 169 -1.12 15.31 19.81
C ASP A 169 -2.53 14.95 19.37
N PHE A 170 -3.56 15.61 19.90
CA PHE A 170 -4.94 15.40 19.45
C PHE A 170 -5.15 15.84 18.01
N LYS A 171 -4.55 16.94 17.57
CA LYS A 171 -4.59 17.37 16.17
C LYS A 171 -3.95 16.34 15.25
N GLU A 172 -2.78 15.82 15.62
CA GLU A 172 -2.09 14.81 14.82
C GLU A 172 -2.93 13.53 14.71
N LEU A 173 -3.44 13.01 15.83
CA LEU A 173 -4.29 11.83 15.83
C LEU A 173 -5.57 12.04 14.99
N MET A 174 -6.20 13.22 15.10
CA MET A 174 -7.33 13.61 14.26
C MET A 174 -6.97 13.63 12.78
N ALA A 175 -5.84 14.24 12.42
CA ALA A 175 -5.41 14.34 11.02
C ALA A 175 -5.12 12.96 10.42
N ARG A 176 -4.42 12.09 11.17
CA ARG A 176 -4.15 10.69 10.77
C ARG A 176 -5.43 9.87 10.65
N THR A 177 -6.37 10.06 11.58
CA THR A 177 -7.67 9.39 11.54
C THR A 177 -8.49 9.82 10.32
N LEU A 178 -8.50 11.11 10.00
CA LEU A 178 -9.14 11.64 8.80
C LEU A 178 -8.50 11.09 7.52
N PHE A 179 -7.17 10.94 7.51
CA PHE A 179 -6.46 10.29 6.43
C PHE A 179 -6.93 8.84 6.24
N GLY A 180 -6.99 8.04 7.32
CA GLY A 180 -7.50 6.67 7.29
C GLY A 180 -8.96 6.57 6.82
N LEU A 181 -9.78 7.59 7.07
CA LEU A 181 -11.16 7.72 6.57
C LEU A 181 -11.25 8.17 5.11
N GLY A 182 -10.13 8.42 4.42
CA GLY A 182 -10.11 8.94 3.07
C GLY A 182 -10.49 10.43 2.96
N LYS A 183 -10.58 11.15 4.08
CA LYS A 183 -10.88 12.59 4.13
C LYS A 183 -9.60 13.41 4.00
N TYR A 184 -8.88 13.22 2.90
CA TYR A 184 -7.54 13.74 2.70
C TYR A 184 -7.43 15.27 2.82
N LYS A 185 -8.41 16.02 2.31
CA LYS A 185 -8.44 17.50 2.40
C LYS A 185 -8.57 18.01 3.85
N ASP A 186 -9.36 17.32 4.66
CA ASP A 186 -9.51 17.69 6.07
C ASP A 186 -8.22 17.35 6.85
N SER A 187 -7.60 16.21 6.54
CA SER A 187 -6.29 15.83 7.06
C SER A 187 -5.21 16.85 6.68
N GLU A 188 -5.13 17.23 5.41
CA GLU A 188 -4.20 18.25 4.90
C GLU A 188 -4.34 19.58 5.65
N ARG A 189 -5.56 20.03 5.92
CA ARG A 189 -5.80 21.28 6.66
C ARG A 189 -5.19 21.24 8.07
N ILE A 190 -5.37 20.11 8.78
CA ILE A 190 -4.86 19.99 10.15
C ILE A 190 -3.32 19.84 10.14
N PHE A 191 -2.73 19.10 9.20
CA PHE A 191 -1.27 19.03 9.10
C PHE A 191 -0.65 20.39 8.77
N ASN A 192 -1.30 21.23 7.97
CA ASN A 192 -0.84 22.62 7.77
C ASN A 192 -0.87 23.44 9.09
N GLU A 193 -1.89 23.29 9.93
CA GLU A 193 -1.94 23.92 11.25
C GLU A 193 -0.82 23.43 12.16
N LEU A 194 -0.50 22.13 12.16
CA LEU A 194 0.61 21.56 12.93
C LEU A 194 1.97 22.04 12.42
N ILE A 195 2.14 22.18 11.13
CA ILE A 195 3.36 22.72 10.50
C ILE A 195 3.54 24.20 10.83
N ASP A 196 2.45 24.97 10.98
CA ASP A 196 2.53 26.36 11.43
C ASP A 196 3.08 26.46 12.88
N HIS A 197 2.84 25.44 13.73
CA HIS A 197 3.39 25.36 15.09
C HIS A 197 4.83 24.83 15.09
N ASP A 198 5.11 23.74 14.35
CA ASP A 198 6.46 23.16 14.20
C ASP A 198 6.84 22.98 12.73
N PRO A 199 7.40 24.01 12.09
CA PRO A 199 7.82 23.96 10.69
C PRO A 199 8.98 23.02 10.41
N TYR A 200 9.68 22.55 11.45
CA TYR A 200 10.83 21.65 11.31
C TYR A 200 10.51 20.19 11.59
N SER A 201 9.26 19.83 11.81
CA SER A 201 8.82 18.44 11.95
C SER A 201 8.79 17.75 10.58
N THR A 202 9.79 16.92 10.27
CA THR A 202 9.81 16.09 9.07
C THR A 202 8.55 15.20 8.98
N ARG A 203 8.11 14.66 10.14
CA ARG A 203 6.91 13.83 10.28
C ARG A 203 5.64 14.52 9.75
N TYR A 204 5.44 15.80 10.08
CA TYR A 204 4.26 16.53 9.61
C TYR A 204 4.31 16.82 8.11
N TRP A 205 5.48 17.15 7.57
CA TRP A 205 5.65 17.36 6.13
C TRP A 205 5.42 16.08 5.32
N ILE A 206 5.87 14.92 5.82
CA ILE A 206 5.63 13.61 5.18
C ILE A 206 4.14 13.29 5.21
N ALA A 207 3.49 13.46 6.35
CA ALA A 207 2.06 13.20 6.48
C ALA A 207 1.22 14.11 5.58
N LEU A 208 1.59 15.39 5.47
CA LEU A 208 0.98 16.33 4.53
C LEU A 208 1.18 15.89 3.08
N ALA A 209 2.42 15.50 2.69
CA ALA A 209 2.71 15.01 1.35
C ALA A 209 1.89 13.75 1.03
N SER A 210 1.73 12.85 1.99
CA SER A 210 0.91 11.65 1.84
C SER A 210 -0.57 11.99 1.62
N ALA A 211 -1.12 12.93 2.37
CA ALA A 211 -2.50 13.38 2.21
C ALA A 211 -2.74 14.03 0.84
N GLN A 212 -1.81 14.86 0.38
CA GLN A 212 -1.84 15.49 -0.94
C GLN A 212 -1.70 14.45 -2.06
N PHE A 213 -0.82 13.47 -1.90
CA PHE A 213 -0.66 12.36 -2.86
C PHE A 213 -1.95 11.55 -3.01
N MET A 214 -2.57 11.17 -1.90
CA MET A 214 -3.84 10.43 -1.91
C MET A 214 -5.02 11.24 -2.45
N ASN A 215 -4.92 12.57 -2.38
CA ASN A 215 -5.88 13.49 -3.02
C ASN A 215 -5.55 13.77 -4.51
N GLU A 216 -4.58 13.06 -5.09
CA GLU A 216 -4.09 13.23 -6.47
C GLU A 216 -3.45 14.62 -6.74
N ASP A 217 -3.12 15.39 -5.70
CA ASP A 217 -2.38 16.65 -5.82
C ASP A 217 -0.86 16.39 -5.74
N TYR A 218 -0.35 15.73 -6.75
CA TYR A 218 1.06 15.32 -6.81
C TYR A 218 2.04 16.49 -6.81
N GLN A 219 1.63 17.66 -7.34
CA GLN A 219 2.50 18.83 -7.36
C GLN A 219 2.70 19.41 -5.95
N SER A 220 1.65 19.49 -5.15
CA SER A 220 1.76 19.90 -3.76
C SER A 220 2.51 18.84 -2.92
N ALA A 221 2.27 17.55 -3.16
CA ALA A 221 3.00 16.46 -2.51
C ALA A 221 4.52 16.53 -2.76
N ILE A 222 4.96 16.87 -3.98
CA ILE A 222 6.37 17.12 -4.28
C ILE A 222 6.92 18.25 -3.43
N THR A 223 6.19 19.38 -3.34
CA THR A 223 6.63 20.55 -2.57
C THR A 223 6.77 20.22 -1.08
N SER A 224 5.78 19.53 -0.50
CA SER A 224 5.82 19.11 0.91
C SER A 224 6.96 18.13 1.17
N SER A 225 7.20 17.16 0.27
CA SER A 225 8.34 16.25 0.35
C SER A 225 9.67 17.00 0.24
N GLU A 226 9.77 18.08 -0.54
CA GLU A 226 10.98 18.91 -0.64
C GLU A 226 11.31 19.60 0.70
N TYR A 227 10.29 20.06 1.42
CA TYR A 227 10.50 20.61 2.77
C TYR A 227 10.98 19.53 3.74
N ALA A 228 10.37 18.33 3.73
CA ALA A 228 10.82 17.22 4.55
C ALA A 228 12.28 16.83 4.23
N ILE A 229 12.65 16.70 2.96
CA ILE A 229 14.03 16.42 2.50
C ILE A 229 15.01 17.53 2.88
N ALA A 230 14.56 18.78 2.94
CA ALA A 230 15.44 19.90 3.35
C ALA A 230 15.74 19.86 4.84
N ILE A 231 14.84 19.34 5.66
CA ILE A 231 15.00 19.15 7.11
C ILE A 231 15.87 17.91 7.36
N ASP A 232 15.50 16.75 6.81
CA ASP A 232 16.29 15.52 6.87
C ASP A 232 16.57 14.96 5.46
N PRO A 233 17.77 15.23 4.93
CA PRO A 233 18.13 14.73 3.60
C PRO A 233 18.24 13.22 3.47
N ASN A 234 18.35 12.47 4.56
CA ASN A 234 18.50 11.01 4.54
C ASN A 234 17.24 10.27 5.02
N ASP A 235 16.15 10.97 5.21
CA ASP A 235 14.88 10.33 5.51
C ASP A 235 14.32 9.61 4.25
N PRO A 236 14.18 8.27 4.30
CA PRO A 236 13.75 7.50 3.15
C PRO A 236 12.31 7.80 2.73
N ASP A 237 11.42 8.06 3.69
CA ASP A 237 9.99 8.28 3.42
C ASP A 237 9.76 9.57 2.64
N SER A 238 10.50 10.63 2.97
CA SER A 238 10.47 11.89 2.25
C SER A 238 10.94 11.76 0.81
N VAL A 239 12.04 11.02 0.61
CA VAL A 239 12.62 10.76 -0.72
C VAL A 239 11.67 9.91 -1.56
N LEU A 240 11.07 8.89 -0.94
CA LEU A 240 10.11 8.00 -1.58
C LEU A 240 8.81 8.74 -1.97
N SER A 241 8.25 9.55 -1.08
CA SER A 241 7.05 10.35 -1.34
C SER A 241 7.23 11.25 -2.57
N LYS A 242 8.41 11.89 -2.70
CA LYS A 242 8.74 12.70 -3.87
C LYS A 242 8.88 11.85 -5.13
N ALA A 243 9.55 10.70 -5.06
CA ALA A 243 9.73 9.79 -6.19
C ALA A 243 8.36 9.31 -6.72
N ASN A 244 7.47 8.85 -5.84
CA ASN A 244 6.13 8.40 -6.17
C ASN A 244 5.29 9.50 -6.84
N SER A 245 5.37 10.72 -6.31
CA SER A 245 4.63 11.87 -6.86
C SER A 245 5.13 12.26 -8.26
N LEU A 246 6.44 12.25 -8.48
CA LEU A 246 7.05 12.49 -9.80
C LEU A 246 6.68 11.39 -10.80
N TYR A 247 6.64 10.13 -10.35
CA TYR A 247 6.24 8.99 -11.17
C TYR A 247 4.79 9.13 -11.65
N ASN A 248 3.87 9.50 -10.74
CA ASN A 248 2.47 9.72 -11.08
C ASN A 248 2.23 10.93 -12.00
N LEU A 249 3.15 11.91 -12.03
CA LEU A 249 3.19 12.99 -13.01
C LEU A 249 3.89 12.59 -14.31
N GLU A 250 4.22 11.32 -14.51
CA GLU A 250 4.94 10.78 -15.67
C GLU A 250 6.34 11.40 -15.87
N ASN A 251 6.88 12.07 -14.85
CA ASN A 251 8.26 12.59 -14.87
C ASN A 251 9.25 11.50 -14.47
N TYR A 252 9.35 10.48 -15.31
CA TYR A 252 10.10 9.25 -15.02
C TYR A 252 11.61 9.47 -14.83
N GLU A 253 12.24 10.43 -15.52
CA GLU A 253 13.67 10.74 -15.31
C GLU A 253 13.94 11.31 -13.92
N SER A 254 13.09 12.23 -13.47
CA SER A 254 13.23 12.77 -12.11
C SER A 254 12.86 11.72 -11.06
N ALA A 255 11.80 10.95 -11.27
CA ALA A 255 11.41 9.86 -10.39
C ALA A 255 12.54 8.84 -10.23
N LEU A 256 13.17 8.41 -11.34
CA LEU A 256 14.33 7.52 -11.35
C LEU A 256 15.46 8.04 -10.45
N THR A 257 15.75 9.35 -10.52
CA THR A 257 16.79 9.97 -9.69
C THR A 257 16.49 9.85 -8.20
N TYR A 258 15.22 10.02 -7.80
CA TYR A 258 14.83 9.92 -6.40
C TYR A 258 14.69 8.46 -5.92
N TYR A 259 14.24 7.51 -6.76
CA TYR A 259 14.31 6.09 -6.43
C TYR A 259 15.76 5.58 -6.29
N GLN A 260 16.69 6.09 -7.11
CA GLN A 260 18.12 5.79 -6.94
C GLN A 260 18.65 6.30 -5.60
N ARG A 261 18.25 7.51 -5.20
CA ARG A 261 18.62 8.09 -3.91
C ARG A 261 18.01 7.26 -2.76
N TYR A 262 16.76 6.84 -2.87
CA TYR A 262 16.11 5.94 -1.92
C TYR A 262 16.91 4.65 -1.73
N SER A 263 17.31 3.98 -2.82
CA SER A 263 18.14 2.77 -2.75
C SER A 263 19.57 3.00 -2.26
N GLN A 264 20.07 4.24 -2.24
CA GLN A 264 21.35 4.57 -1.59
C GLN A 264 21.19 4.71 -0.07
N ILE A 265 20.01 5.05 0.41
CA ILE A 265 19.69 5.14 1.85
C ILE A 265 19.36 3.74 2.39
N LEU A 266 18.57 2.97 1.65
CA LEU A 266 18.14 1.60 1.97
C LEU A 266 18.69 0.63 0.91
N GLU A 267 19.95 0.21 1.08
CA GLU A 267 20.67 -0.58 0.05
C GLU A 267 20.10 -1.98 -0.15
N ASP A 268 19.51 -2.56 0.89
CA ASP A 268 18.98 -3.92 0.89
C ASP A 268 17.46 -3.98 0.61
N ASP A 269 16.83 -2.86 0.29
CA ASP A 269 15.40 -2.78 -0.02
C ASP A 269 15.15 -2.94 -1.54
N GLU A 270 14.50 -4.04 -1.92
CA GLU A 270 14.13 -4.34 -3.30
C GLU A 270 13.14 -3.35 -3.92
N PHE A 271 12.31 -2.68 -3.10
CA PHE A 271 11.28 -1.74 -3.55
C PHE A 271 11.86 -0.60 -4.39
N GLY A 272 12.96 0.00 -3.91
CA GLY A 272 13.63 1.07 -4.64
C GLY A 272 14.16 0.63 -6.01
N TYR A 273 14.72 -0.57 -6.10
CA TYR A 273 15.21 -1.14 -7.36
C TYR A 273 14.07 -1.52 -8.31
N LEU A 274 12.95 -2.06 -7.79
CA LEU A 274 11.76 -2.34 -8.59
C LEU A 274 11.27 -1.07 -9.30
N HIS A 275 11.07 0.02 -8.55
CA HIS A 275 10.55 1.26 -9.12
C HIS A 275 11.55 2.02 -10.00
N GLN A 276 12.87 1.87 -9.78
CA GLN A 276 13.87 2.30 -10.77
C GLN A 276 13.68 1.54 -12.09
N GLY A 277 13.48 0.23 -12.01
CA GLY A 277 13.21 -0.61 -13.18
C GLY A 277 11.97 -0.16 -13.93
N THR A 278 10.87 0.07 -13.22
CA THR A 278 9.60 0.54 -13.79
C THR A 278 9.76 1.92 -14.46
N CYS A 279 10.52 2.86 -13.85
CA CYS A 279 10.86 4.14 -14.50
C CYS A 279 11.64 3.91 -15.80
N LEU A 280 12.64 3.04 -15.79
CA LEU A 280 13.47 2.75 -16.97
C LEU A 280 12.66 2.07 -18.08
N VAL A 281 11.71 1.22 -17.74
CA VAL A 281 10.74 0.62 -18.68
C VAL A 281 9.93 1.72 -19.37
N ASN A 282 9.34 2.64 -18.58
CA ASN A 282 8.56 3.76 -19.14
C ASN A 282 9.39 4.72 -20.01
N LEU A 283 10.69 4.81 -19.74
CA LEU A 283 11.64 5.58 -20.56
C LEU A 283 12.15 4.81 -21.79
N GLY A 284 11.74 3.56 -21.99
CA GLY A 284 12.20 2.70 -23.08
C GLY A 284 13.67 2.25 -22.95
N ARG A 285 14.26 2.34 -21.74
CA ARG A 285 15.66 1.97 -21.45
C ARG A 285 15.75 0.53 -20.97
N PHE A 286 15.31 -0.41 -21.80
CA PHE A 286 15.04 -1.81 -21.39
C PHE A 286 16.28 -2.59 -20.93
N GLU A 287 17.48 -2.35 -21.52
CA GLU A 287 18.72 -3.01 -21.09
C GLU A 287 19.14 -2.60 -19.67
N GLU A 288 18.88 -1.34 -19.31
CA GLU A 288 19.15 -0.84 -17.96
C GLU A 288 18.08 -1.35 -16.98
N ALA A 289 16.81 -1.33 -17.39
CA ALA A 289 15.69 -1.87 -16.63
C ALA A 289 15.93 -3.34 -16.23
N ALA A 290 16.33 -4.17 -17.20
CA ALA A 290 16.61 -5.60 -16.93
C ALA A 290 17.67 -5.79 -15.84
N LYS A 291 18.73 -4.99 -15.82
CA LYS A 291 19.79 -5.10 -14.80
C LYS A 291 19.31 -4.72 -13.42
N VAL A 292 18.55 -3.62 -13.35
CA VAL A 292 18.04 -3.08 -12.08
C VAL A 292 16.96 -4.00 -11.50
N LEU A 293 16.04 -4.49 -12.33
CA LEU A 293 15.00 -5.43 -11.92
C LEU A 293 15.58 -6.79 -11.47
N GLN A 294 16.67 -7.27 -12.11
CA GLN A 294 17.39 -8.47 -11.63
C GLN A 294 18.08 -8.23 -10.29
N GLN A 295 18.47 -6.99 -9.98
CA GLN A 295 18.96 -6.67 -8.64
C GLN A 295 17.80 -6.70 -7.63
N ALA A 296 16.62 -6.16 -7.97
CA ALA A 296 15.42 -6.27 -7.15
C ALA A 296 15.07 -7.75 -6.86
N GLU A 297 15.05 -8.60 -7.91
CA GLU A 297 14.81 -10.06 -7.77
C GLU A 297 15.79 -10.71 -6.79
N LYS A 298 17.05 -10.32 -6.85
CA LYS A 298 18.09 -10.89 -5.99
C LYS A 298 17.92 -10.47 -4.52
N LEU A 299 17.52 -9.23 -4.25
CA LEU A 299 17.29 -8.73 -2.91
C LEU A 299 16.01 -9.32 -2.30
N ALA A 300 14.97 -9.45 -3.08
CA ALA A 300 13.67 -9.98 -2.67
C ALA A 300 13.71 -11.45 -2.15
N ASN A 301 14.74 -12.23 -2.44
CA ASN A 301 14.99 -13.59 -1.92
C ASN A 301 13.82 -14.58 -2.02
N GLY A 302 12.83 -14.33 -2.87
CA GLY A 302 11.67 -15.19 -3.10
C GLY A 302 10.50 -15.04 -2.11
N ASP A 303 10.69 -14.37 -0.98
CA ASP A 303 9.68 -14.19 0.07
C ASP A 303 9.04 -12.79 0.07
N SER A 304 9.51 -11.90 -0.79
CA SER A 304 9.02 -10.52 -0.89
C SER A 304 7.60 -10.45 -1.44
N PRO A 305 6.74 -9.56 -0.90
CA PRO A 305 5.42 -9.29 -1.47
C PRO A 305 5.49 -8.70 -2.90
N TYR A 306 6.65 -8.16 -3.31
CA TYR A 306 6.87 -7.57 -4.63
C TYR A 306 7.32 -8.56 -5.69
N MET A 307 7.51 -9.85 -5.37
CA MET A 307 7.99 -10.85 -6.33
C MET A 307 7.15 -10.95 -7.60
N THR A 308 5.83 -10.88 -7.45
CA THR A 308 4.90 -10.93 -8.61
C THR A 308 5.16 -9.77 -9.56
N GLU A 309 5.29 -8.56 -9.01
CA GLU A 309 5.51 -7.33 -9.78
C GLU A 309 6.90 -7.32 -10.44
N ILE A 310 7.93 -7.74 -9.70
CA ILE A 310 9.29 -7.90 -10.24
C ILE A 310 9.31 -8.84 -11.45
N TYR A 311 8.63 -9.99 -11.36
CA TYR A 311 8.57 -10.94 -12.46
C TYR A 311 7.74 -10.44 -13.64
N GLN A 312 6.67 -9.68 -13.42
CA GLN A 312 5.91 -9.02 -14.49
C GLN A 312 6.76 -8.01 -15.23
N GLU A 313 7.45 -7.13 -14.52
CA GLU A 313 8.31 -6.10 -15.10
C GLU A 313 9.49 -6.71 -15.86
N LEU A 314 10.14 -7.75 -15.32
CA LEU A 314 11.20 -8.49 -16.02
C LEU A 314 10.67 -9.18 -17.28
N SER A 315 9.49 -9.79 -17.19
CA SER A 315 8.87 -10.45 -18.33
C SER A 315 8.56 -9.47 -19.46
N PHE A 316 7.97 -8.30 -19.13
CA PHE A 316 7.72 -7.24 -20.09
C PHE A 316 9.03 -6.70 -20.69
N THR A 317 10.01 -6.39 -19.84
CA THR A 317 11.32 -5.88 -20.25
C THR A 317 12.02 -6.82 -21.25
N PHE A 318 12.02 -8.14 -20.98
CA PHE A 318 12.61 -9.11 -21.91
C PHE A 318 11.78 -9.30 -23.19
N SER A 319 10.48 -9.10 -23.14
CA SER A 319 9.64 -9.07 -24.33
C SER A 319 10.03 -7.91 -25.26
N GLU A 320 10.23 -6.71 -24.71
CA GLU A 320 10.69 -5.52 -25.46
C GLU A 320 12.13 -5.66 -26.00
N LEU A 321 12.98 -6.39 -25.27
CA LEU A 321 14.32 -6.78 -25.73
C LEU A 321 14.33 -7.88 -26.78
N HIS A 322 13.15 -8.32 -27.23
CA HIS A 322 12.98 -9.43 -28.19
C HIS A 322 13.59 -10.75 -27.74
N ASP A 323 13.56 -11.01 -26.43
CA ASP A 323 13.95 -12.29 -25.82
C ASP A 323 12.72 -12.99 -25.22
N PRO A 324 11.93 -13.66 -26.07
CA PRO A 324 10.67 -14.29 -25.65
C PRO A 324 10.87 -15.45 -24.65
N ASP A 325 12.00 -16.13 -24.70
CA ASP A 325 12.25 -17.28 -23.83
C ASP A 325 12.48 -16.83 -22.39
N ARG A 326 13.27 -15.76 -22.18
CA ARG A 326 13.38 -15.15 -20.86
C ARG A 326 12.11 -14.49 -20.40
N ALA A 327 11.40 -13.78 -21.29
CA ALA A 327 10.12 -13.17 -20.99
C ALA A 327 9.12 -14.18 -20.44
N VAL A 328 8.93 -15.31 -21.15
CA VAL A 328 8.03 -16.40 -20.72
C VAL A 328 8.54 -17.08 -19.45
N SER A 329 9.86 -17.27 -19.32
CA SER A 329 10.44 -17.87 -18.10
C SER A 329 10.15 -17.05 -16.85
N TYR A 330 10.20 -15.70 -16.94
CA TYR A 330 9.88 -14.85 -15.79
C TYR A 330 8.40 -14.87 -15.43
N ILE A 331 7.50 -14.79 -16.41
CA ILE A 331 6.07 -14.85 -16.08
C ILE A 331 5.67 -16.25 -15.57
N ASP A 332 6.34 -17.32 -16.01
CA ASP A 332 6.07 -18.67 -15.51
C ASP A 332 6.47 -18.84 -14.03
N LYS A 333 7.42 -18.06 -13.50
CA LYS A 333 7.76 -18.04 -12.06
C LYS A 333 6.63 -17.57 -11.15
N THR A 334 5.68 -16.79 -11.67
CA THR A 334 4.53 -16.32 -10.88
C THR A 334 3.53 -17.44 -10.55
N LYS A 335 3.64 -18.62 -11.19
CA LYS A 335 2.71 -19.74 -10.98
C LYS A 335 2.74 -20.32 -9.56
N ASP A 336 3.88 -20.20 -8.89
CA ASP A 336 4.09 -20.73 -7.55
C ASP A 336 3.88 -19.64 -6.46
N LEU A 337 3.51 -18.42 -6.86
CA LEU A 337 3.24 -17.30 -5.97
C LEU A 337 1.74 -17.17 -5.68
N ASP A 338 1.41 -16.62 -4.53
CA ASP A 338 0.04 -16.20 -4.21
C ASP A 338 -0.30 -14.89 -4.93
N CYS A 339 -0.90 -15.00 -6.12
CA CYS A 339 -1.19 -13.86 -6.99
C CYS A 339 -2.43 -14.09 -7.86
N ASP A 340 -2.87 -13.05 -8.58
CA ASP A 340 -3.95 -13.17 -9.57
C ASP A 340 -3.49 -13.99 -10.80
N HIS A 341 -3.61 -15.30 -10.72
CA HIS A 341 -3.25 -16.21 -11.81
C HIS A 341 -4.03 -15.96 -13.10
N VAL A 342 -5.25 -15.42 -13.05
CA VAL A 342 -6.00 -15.02 -14.24
C VAL A 342 -5.27 -13.90 -14.97
N ASN A 343 -4.84 -12.90 -14.21
CA ASN A 343 -4.05 -11.80 -14.74
C ASN A 343 -2.74 -12.29 -15.33
N MET A 344 -2.03 -13.17 -14.62
CA MET A 344 -0.73 -13.70 -15.08
C MET A 344 -0.87 -14.47 -16.39
N GLU A 345 -1.87 -15.31 -16.55
CA GLU A 345 -2.11 -16.04 -17.81
C GLU A 345 -2.49 -15.08 -18.96
N ILE A 346 -3.21 -13.97 -18.69
CA ILE A 346 -3.48 -12.93 -19.70
C ILE A 346 -2.20 -12.23 -20.13
N ILE A 347 -1.34 -11.83 -19.17
CA ILE A 347 -0.05 -11.19 -19.46
C ILE A 347 0.86 -12.15 -20.23
N ARG A 348 0.90 -13.42 -19.83
CA ARG A 348 1.64 -14.47 -20.54
C ARG A 348 1.18 -14.57 -22.00
N GLY A 349 -0.13 -14.63 -22.22
CA GLY A 349 -0.72 -14.65 -23.56
C GLY A 349 -0.36 -13.41 -24.38
N HIS A 350 -0.38 -12.22 -23.75
CA HIS A 350 0.02 -10.97 -24.39
C HIS A 350 1.48 -11.01 -24.86
N ILE A 351 2.41 -11.41 -23.99
CA ILE A 351 3.84 -11.53 -24.29
C ILE A 351 4.09 -12.54 -25.42
N LEU A 352 3.39 -13.67 -25.39
CA LEU A 352 3.48 -14.70 -26.43
C LEU A 352 2.98 -14.17 -27.78
N LEU A 353 1.90 -13.37 -27.82
CA LEU A 353 1.43 -12.71 -29.04
C LEU A 353 2.44 -11.70 -29.57
N ALA A 354 3.00 -10.84 -28.72
CA ALA A 354 4.04 -9.87 -29.08
C ALA A 354 5.23 -10.55 -29.76
N ASN A 355 5.55 -11.76 -29.30
CA ASN A 355 6.64 -12.58 -29.85
C ASN A 355 6.19 -13.62 -30.92
N LYS A 356 4.99 -13.45 -31.50
CA LYS A 356 4.45 -14.26 -32.60
C LYS A 356 4.24 -15.75 -32.27
N ARG A 357 4.16 -16.11 -30.97
CA ARG A 357 3.89 -17.48 -30.48
C ARG A 357 2.38 -17.68 -30.28
N SER A 358 1.59 -17.51 -31.35
CA SER A 358 0.12 -17.40 -31.27
C SER A 358 -0.56 -18.64 -30.70
N GLN A 359 -0.05 -19.85 -30.95
CA GLN A 359 -0.66 -21.11 -30.44
C GLN A 359 -0.52 -21.17 -28.90
N GLU A 360 0.64 -20.85 -28.37
CA GLU A 360 0.89 -20.84 -26.92
C GLU A 360 0.12 -19.70 -26.24
N ALA A 361 -0.02 -18.55 -26.91
CA ALA A 361 -0.86 -17.46 -26.44
C ALA A 361 -2.33 -17.88 -26.32
N GLU A 362 -2.85 -18.64 -27.28
CA GLU A 362 -4.22 -19.17 -27.24
C GLU A 362 -4.41 -20.12 -26.05
N GLU A 363 -3.42 -20.96 -25.73
CA GLU A 363 -3.47 -21.81 -24.54
C GLU A 363 -3.49 -21.00 -23.25
N ALA A 364 -2.64 -19.98 -23.11
CA ALA A 364 -2.62 -19.10 -21.95
C ALA A 364 -3.98 -18.40 -21.76
N PHE A 365 -4.57 -17.86 -22.82
CA PHE A 365 -5.88 -17.24 -22.76
C PHE A 365 -7.00 -18.23 -22.40
N LYS A 366 -6.95 -19.47 -22.89
CA LYS A 366 -7.88 -20.52 -22.49
C LYS A 366 -7.76 -20.87 -21.01
N ASN A 367 -6.54 -20.92 -20.49
CA ASN A 367 -6.29 -21.14 -19.07
C ASN A 367 -6.86 -20.00 -18.23
N ALA A 368 -6.59 -18.74 -18.59
CA ALA A 368 -7.15 -17.57 -17.92
C ALA A 368 -8.69 -17.63 -17.87
N LEU A 369 -9.34 -17.91 -19.00
CA LEU A 369 -10.80 -18.02 -19.09
C LEU A 369 -11.35 -19.16 -18.25
N LYS A 370 -10.65 -20.29 -18.18
CA LYS A 370 -11.02 -21.43 -17.35
C LYS A 370 -10.92 -21.10 -15.86
N LEU A 371 -9.87 -20.42 -15.44
CA LEU A 371 -9.64 -20.01 -14.04
C LEU A 371 -10.74 -19.05 -13.54
N CYS A 372 -11.20 -18.11 -14.38
CA CYS A 372 -12.20 -17.12 -14.01
C CYS A 372 -13.64 -17.47 -14.48
N ASN A 373 -13.89 -18.69 -14.93
CA ASN A 373 -15.18 -19.12 -15.45
C ASN A 373 -15.76 -18.16 -16.52
N ASN A 374 -14.91 -17.74 -17.46
CA ASN A 374 -15.23 -16.80 -18.54
C ASN A 374 -15.75 -15.43 -18.06
N ALA A 375 -15.17 -14.89 -17.00
CA ALA A 375 -15.55 -13.57 -16.50
C ALA A 375 -15.43 -12.48 -17.60
N PRO A 376 -16.45 -11.61 -17.76
CA PRO A 376 -16.49 -10.63 -18.86
C PRO A 376 -15.26 -9.70 -18.90
N HIS A 377 -14.73 -9.29 -17.73
CA HIS A 377 -13.53 -8.45 -17.67
C HIS A 377 -12.28 -9.17 -18.22
N ALA A 378 -12.11 -10.45 -17.93
CA ALA A 378 -11.00 -11.24 -18.47
C ALA A 378 -11.11 -11.39 -19.99
N ILE A 379 -12.33 -11.64 -20.51
CA ILE A 379 -12.57 -11.69 -21.95
C ILE A 379 -12.19 -10.37 -22.62
N LEU A 380 -12.63 -9.24 -22.05
CA LEU A 380 -12.29 -7.92 -22.58
C LEU A 380 -10.78 -7.69 -22.61
N ARG A 381 -10.08 -8.01 -21.54
CA ARG A 381 -8.61 -7.87 -21.44
C ARG A 381 -7.87 -8.72 -22.48
N ILE A 382 -8.33 -9.93 -22.74
CA ILE A 382 -7.80 -10.79 -23.80
C ILE A 382 -8.03 -10.13 -25.18
N ILE A 383 -9.22 -9.56 -25.42
CA ILE A 383 -9.52 -8.88 -26.69
C ILE A 383 -8.65 -7.63 -26.85
N VAL A 384 -8.43 -6.87 -25.78
CA VAL A 384 -7.51 -5.71 -25.78
C VAL A 384 -6.11 -6.19 -26.11
N SER A 385 -5.63 -7.27 -25.47
CA SER A 385 -4.33 -7.86 -25.75
C SER A 385 -4.15 -8.26 -27.23
N LEU A 386 -5.20 -8.77 -27.86
CA LEU A 386 -5.19 -9.05 -29.31
C LEU A 386 -5.04 -7.75 -30.12
N TYR A 387 -5.79 -6.71 -29.76
CA TYR A 387 -5.71 -5.43 -30.46
C TYR A 387 -4.32 -4.79 -30.35
N ASP A 388 -3.76 -4.73 -29.17
CA ASP A 388 -2.44 -4.12 -28.88
C ASP A 388 -1.32 -4.87 -29.62
N ASN A 389 -1.47 -6.16 -29.85
CA ASN A 389 -0.54 -6.97 -30.65
C ASN A 389 -0.89 -7.01 -32.15
N HIS A 390 -1.65 -6.03 -32.65
CA HIS A 390 -2.01 -5.85 -34.06
C HIS A 390 -2.92 -6.95 -34.65
N TYR A 391 -3.54 -7.80 -33.83
CA TYR A 391 -4.58 -8.74 -34.26
C TYR A 391 -5.95 -8.04 -34.33
N VAL A 392 -6.01 -6.90 -35.06
CA VAL A 392 -7.17 -6.00 -35.10
C VAL A 392 -8.45 -6.71 -35.57
N TYR A 393 -8.38 -7.53 -36.64
CA TYR A 393 -9.56 -8.22 -37.15
C TYR A 393 -10.08 -9.29 -36.20
N PRO A 394 -9.26 -10.16 -35.58
CA PRO A 394 -9.69 -11.05 -34.50
C PRO A 394 -10.31 -10.30 -33.31
N ALA A 395 -9.68 -9.21 -32.86
CA ALA A 395 -10.22 -8.37 -31.78
C ALA A 395 -11.62 -7.83 -32.12
N TYR A 396 -11.80 -7.27 -33.33
CA TYR A 396 -13.09 -6.83 -33.83
C TYR A 396 -14.16 -7.92 -33.83
N LEU A 397 -13.81 -9.11 -34.32
CA LEU A 397 -14.74 -10.25 -34.41
C LEU A 397 -15.21 -10.75 -33.05
N LEU A 398 -14.35 -10.68 -32.01
CA LEU A 398 -14.68 -11.09 -30.64
C LEU A 398 -15.39 -9.97 -29.88
N LEU A 399 -14.96 -8.73 -30.06
CA LEU A 399 -15.53 -7.59 -29.32
C LEU A 399 -16.95 -7.25 -29.77
N LYS A 400 -17.27 -7.41 -31.04
CA LYS A 400 -18.59 -7.09 -31.60
C LYS A 400 -19.73 -7.89 -30.97
N PRO A 401 -19.71 -9.24 -30.93
CA PRO A 401 -20.71 -10.03 -30.24
C PRO A 401 -20.64 -9.84 -28.71
N PHE A 402 -19.45 -9.65 -28.13
CA PHE A 402 -19.27 -9.38 -26.70
C PHE A 402 -20.10 -8.15 -26.27
N LEU A 403 -19.89 -7.00 -26.92
CA LEU A 403 -20.62 -5.76 -26.63
C LEU A 403 -22.12 -5.85 -26.95
N LYS A 404 -22.50 -6.65 -27.95
CA LYS A 404 -23.92 -6.85 -28.28
C LYS A 404 -24.68 -7.61 -27.18
N HIS A 405 -24.02 -8.53 -26.47
CA HIS A 405 -24.62 -9.36 -25.43
C HIS A 405 -24.26 -8.87 -24.02
N ALA A 406 -23.49 -7.80 -23.90
CA ALA A 406 -23.12 -7.22 -22.62
C ALA A 406 -24.37 -6.73 -21.87
N LYS A 407 -24.32 -6.81 -20.54
CA LYS A 407 -25.39 -6.29 -19.67
C LYS A 407 -25.58 -4.77 -19.90
N ALA A 408 -26.76 -4.25 -19.59
CA ALA A 408 -27.09 -2.84 -19.82
C ALA A 408 -26.19 -1.87 -19.05
N ASP A 409 -25.72 -2.27 -17.89
CA ASP A 409 -24.79 -1.53 -17.00
C ASP A 409 -23.31 -1.65 -17.39
N TRP A 410 -22.98 -2.50 -18.38
CA TRP A 410 -21.62 -2.65 -18.89
C TRP A 410 -21.14 -1.38 -19.60
N LYS A 411 -19.93 -0.92 -19.26
CA LYS A 411 -19.41 0.38 -19.72
C LYS A 411 -18.15 0.30 -20.57
N ASP A 412 -17.39 -0.82 -20.50
CA ASP A 412 -16.03 -0.90 -21.02
C ASP A 412 -15.95 -1.52 -22.42
N GLY A 413 -14.85 -1.24 -23.14
CA GLY A 413 -14.52 -1.82 -24.44
C GLY A 413 -15.13 -1.13 -25.65
N TYR A 414 -16.02 -0.16 -25.48
CA TYR A 414 -16.62 0.58 -26.61
C TYR A 414 -15.56 1.43 -27.34
N SER A 415 -14.62 2.02 -26.61
CA SER A 415 -13.53 2.81 -27.17
C SER A 415 -12.55 1.93 -27.96
N TYR A 416 -12.22 0.75 -27.47
CA TYR A 416 -11.41 -0.23 -28.22
C TYR A 416 -12.13 -0.72 -29.48
N MET A 417 -13.45 -0.89 -29.43
CA MET A 417 -14.24 -1.21 -30.62
C MET A 417 -14.20 -0.07 -31.65
N ALA A 418 -14.19 1.18 -31.20
CA ALA A 418 -13.99 2.32 -32.09
C ALA A 418 -12.62 2.25 -32.76
N LEU A 419 -11.52 1.98 -32.02
CA LEU A 419 -10.19 1.80 -32.60
C LEU A 419 -10.16 0.68 -33.64
N CYS A 420 -10.71 -0.50 -33.31
CA CYS A 420 -10.81 -1.60 -34.28
C CYS A 420 -11.55 -1.18 -35.56
N CYS A 421 -12.65 -0.42 -35.41
CA CYS A 421 -13.40 0.08 -36.57
C CYS A 421 -12.61 1.12 -37.38
N MET A 422 -11.82 1.96 -36.72
CA MET A 422 -10.93 2.94 -37.39
C MET A 422 -9.89 2.22 -38.24
N ASP A 423 -9.17 1.28 -37.68
CA ASP A 423 -8.10 0.53 -38.36
C ASP A 423 -8.63 -0.35 -39.50
N LEU A 424 -9.85 -0.85 -39.36
CA LEU A 424 -10.55 -1.61 -40.40
C LEU A 424 -11.32 -0.73 -41.42
N HIS A 425 -11.13 0.63 -41.35
CA HIS A 425 -11.78 1.59 -42.23
C HIS A 425 -13.33 1.56 -42.23
N LYS A 426 -13.97 1.12 -41.11
CA LYS A 426 -15.42 1.01 -40.95
C LYS A 426 -16.00 2.33 -40.40
N LYS A 427 -15.98 3.39 -41.19
CA LYS A 427 -16.31 4.76 -40.79
C LYS A 427 -17.64 4.89 -40.02
N LYS A 428 -18.71 4.21 -40.44
CA LYS A 428 -20.03 4.32 -39.77
C LYS A 428 -20.00 3.71 -38.38
N GLU A 429 -19.41 2.51 -38.23
CA GLU A 429 -19.30 1.84 -36.95
C GLU A 429 -18.34 2.60 -36.03
N PHE A 430 -17.24 3.13 -36.55
CA PHE A 430 -16.30 3.99 -35.81
C PHE A 430 -17.03 5.14 -35.10
N LEU A 431 -17.78 5.95 -35.84
CA LEU A 431 -18.55 7.07 -35.28
C LEU A 431 -19.58 6.63 -34.22
N GLN A 432 -20.25 5.52 -34.47
CA GLN A 432 -21.20 4.94 -33.52
C GLN A 432 -20.51 4.56 -32.20
N TYR A 433 -19.36 3.88 -32.26
CA TYR A 433 -18.65 3.42 -31.08
C TYR A 433 -17.88 4.53 -30.36
N VAL A 434 -17.41 5.59 -31.05
CA VAL A 434 -16.92 6.81 -30.40
C VAL A 434 -18.00 7.43 -29.55
N LYS A 435 -19.23 7.56 -30.09
CA LYS A 435 -20.36 8.12 -29.33
C LYS A 435 -20.68 7.26 -28.10
N LEU A 436 -20.83 5.95 -28.28
CA LEU A 436 -21.15 5.00 -27.19
C LEU A 436 -20.05 4.97 -26.13
N GLY A 437 -18.78 4.94 -26.51
CA GLY A 437 -17.64 4.96 -25.57
C GLY A 437 -17.61 6.26 -24.76
N SER A 438 -17.79 7.38 -25.40
CA SER A 438 -17.83 8.70 -24.74
C SER A 438 -19.00 8.84 -23.75
N GLU A 439 -20.16 8.24 -24.05
CA GLU A 439 -21.34 8.26 -23.19
C GLU A 439 -21.24 7.27 -22.03
N LYS A 440 -20.74 6.05 -22.28
CA LYS A 440 -20.74 4.96 -21.29
C LYS A 440 -19.53 5.00 -20.35
N ASN A 441 -18.35 5.25 -20.88
CA ASN A 441 -17.10 5.38 -20.11
C ASN A 441 -16.23 6.53 -20.63
N PRO A 442 -16.50 7.78 -20.19
CA PRO A 442 -15.70 8.93 -20.62
C PRO A 442 -14.21 8.84 -20.23
N LYS A 443 -13.88 8.13 -19.13
CA LYS A 443 -12.49 7.92 -18.71
C LYS A 443 -11.76 7.03 -19.72
N GLU A 444 -12.32 5.86 -20.06
CA GLU A 444 -11.78 4.98 -21.10
C GLU A 444 -11.68 5.72 -22.45
N ALA A 445 -12.72 6.47 -22.83
CA ALA A 445 -12.74 7.20 -24.10
C ALA A 445 -11.60 8.25 -24.16
N ARG A 446 -11.30 8.93 -23.06
CA ARG A 446 -10.18 9.86 -22.99
C ARG A 446 -8.84 9.13 -23.14
N LEU A 447 -8.66 8.04 -22.39
CA LEU A 447 -7.42 7.26 -22.39
C LEU A 447 -7.16 6.63 -23.77
N VAL A 448 -8.16 5.97 -24.35
CA VAL A 448 -8.03 5.15 -25.56
C VAL A 448 -8.11 5.96 -26.86
N LEU A 449 -8.96 6.99 -26.89
CA LEU A 449 -9.23 7.77 -28.09
C LEU A 449 -8.66 9.20 -28.05
N GLY A 450 -8.17 9.67 -26.91
CA GLY A 450 -7.77 11.06 -26.70
C GLY A 450 -6.76 11.58 -27.73
N PHE A 451 -5.84 10.75 -28.17
CA PHE A 451 -4.83 11.11 -29.19
C PHE A 451 -5.42 11.50 -30.57
N LEU A 452 -6.69 11.17 -30.83
CA LEU A 452 -7.40 11.56 -32.07
C LEU A 452 -7.95 12.98 -32.04
N PHE A 453 -7.95 13.65 -30.89
CA PHE A 453 -8.63 14.88 -30.60
C PHE A 453 -7.67 15.98 -30.10
N PRO A 454 -8.04 17.27 -30.21
CA PRO A 454 -7.26 18.35 -29.61
C PRO A 454 -7.09 18.18 -28.10
N GLU A 455 -5.95 18.62 -27.59
CA GLU A 455 -5.64 18.62 -26.16
C GLU A 455 -6.73 19.35 -25.35
N GLY A 456 -7.13 18.77 -24.23
CA GLY A 456 -8.16 19.32 -23.36
C GLY A 456 -9.61 19.12 -23.82
N MET A 457 -9.86 18.58 -25.01
CA MET A 457 -11.23 18.30 -25.47
C MET A 457 -11.90 17.24 -24.60
N LYS A 458 -13.17 17.48 -24.23
CA LYS A 458 -13.95 16.53 -23.41
C LYS A 458 -14.48 15.38 -24.28
N PRO A 459 -14.54 14.13 -23.74
CA PRO A 459 -15.09 13.00 -24.49
C PRO A 459 -16.51 13.22 -25.00
N SER A 460 -17.33 14.00 -24.32
CA SER A 460 -18.69 14.39 -24.76
C SER A 460 -18.71 15.13 -26.11
N GLU A 461 -17.61 15.74 -26.52
CA GLU A 461 -17.47 16.55 -27.75
C GLU A 461 -16.86 15.74 -28.92
N TYR A 462 -16.33 14.53 -28.66
CA TYR A 462 -15.58 13.74 -29.64
C TYR A 462 -16.41 13.38 -30.87
N TYR A 463 -17.66 12.98 -30.68
CA TYR A 463 -18.55 12.61 -31.78
C TYR A 463 -18.84 13.80 -32.71
N ASP A 464 -19.22 14.92 -32.16
CA ASP A 464 -19.59 16.13 -32.94
C ASP A 464 -18.37 16.67 -33.69
N TYR A 465 -17.20 16.71 -33.05
CA TYR A 465 -15.94 17.09 -33.69
C TYR A 465 -15.64 16.22 -34.91
N LEU A 466 -15.80 14.88 -34.81
CA LEU A 466 -15.57 13.99 -35.93
C LEU A 466 -16.61 14.19 -37.05
N ILE A 467 -17.88 14.42 -36.72
CA ILE A 467 -18.91 14.70 -37.72
C ILE A 467 -18.57 15.95 -38.54
N GLU A 468 -18.15 17.03 -37.89
CA GLU A 468 -17.72 18.24 -38.59
C GLU A 468 -16.48 17.98 -39.48
N LYS A 469 -15.44 17.37 -38.92
CA LYS A 469 -14.23 17.03 -39.66
C LYS A 469 -14.48 16.15 -40.89
N PHE A 470 -15.49 15.29 -40.82
CA PHE A 470 -15.86 14.41 -41.94
C PHE A 470 -16.83 15.05 -42.96
N LYS A 471 -17.47 16.17 -42.64
CA LYS A 471 -18.25 16.96 -43.61
C LYS A 471 -17.37 17.80 -44.54
N HIS A 472 -16.17 18.14 -44.09
CA HIS A 472 -15.21 18.95 -44.82
C HIS A 472 -14.14 18.15 -45.62
N ARG A 473 -14.30 16.81 -45.60
CA ARG A 473 -13.50 15.89 -46.47
C ARG A 473 -14.47 15.11 -47.41
#